data_03cdf2da2fe6cb96b0db9e3d5aa7089d
#
_entry.id   03cdf2da2fe6cb96b0db9e3d5aa7089d
#
_cell.length_a   1.000
_cell.length_b   1.000
_cell.length_c   1.000
_cell.angle_alpha   90.00
_cell.angle_beta   90.00
_cell.angle_gamma   90.00
#
_symmetry.space_group_name_H-M   'P 1'
#
loop_
_entity.id
_entity.type
_entity.pdbx_description
1 polymer ?
#
loop_
_entity_poly.entity_id
_entity_poly.type
_entity_poly.pdbx_seq_one_letter_code
_entity_poly.pdbx_strand_id
1 'polypeptide(L)'
;MTPLNKTALAACCLLAGAVQAAPVAVDPAQTYVNRDGTVAIVGNDGLEEVITQLNALFTRQHPQVRFSLRMEGSSAGMPALTAGATAFAPLTRDMWPGDQAAFRQVFGYDATPVRIGYNGHGPRPPAKTPPAVYVHRDNPLAGLTMEQLGQVFTAGAPAGDVHLWSQLGATGEWTPRRIHAYGLRDDGGFATGLRHARFGKRPFAAQYEALASRDAVIRAVAADRYGIAVLGWVNAAPISDQVRVLPLAATPGAPYYGPDKATVRAGNYPLTMPVQLYVNRAPGKALDPLVKAYLQLALLPQGQAILDAQQESEEGYLPLSETDLLAERRKLDAL
;
A
#
# COMPACT_ATOMS: atom_id res chain seq x y z
N MET A 1 0.37 3.62 -79.35
CA MET A 1 1.49 4.19 -78.58
C MET A 1 0.88 5.09 -77.45
N THR A 2 0.76 4.56 -76.28
CA THR A 2 0.20 5.25 -75.15
C THR A 2 1.28 5.33 -74.02
N PRO A 3 1.58 6.48 -73.42
CA PRO A 3 2.66 6.59 -72.43
C PRO A 3 2.24 6.15 -71.04
N LEU A 4 3.13 5.41 -70.38
CA LEU A 4 3.04 4.99 -69.01
C LEU A 4 3.12 6.19 -68.06
N ASN A 5 2.12 6.33 -67.17
CA ASN A 5 2.15 7.22 -66.03
C ASN A 5 2.97 6.57 -64.89
N LYS A 6 4.04 7.21 -64.49
CA LYS A 6 4.82 6.88 -63.27
C LYS A 6 4.24 7.62 -62.08
N THR A 7 3.50 6.91 -61.23
CA THR A 7 3.05 7.42 -59.93
C THR A 7 4.21 7.28 -58.93
N ALA A 8 4.75 8.39 -58.47
CA ALA A 8 5.74 8.44 -57.40
C ALA A 8 5.04 8.29 -56.05
N LEU A 9 5.38 7.24 -55.32
CA LEU A 9 4.95 7.00 -53.93
C LEU A 9 5.86 7.84 -53.00
N ALA A 10 5.34 8.93 -52.46
CA ALA A 10 6.04 9.70 -51.41
C ALA A 10 5.90 8.96 -50.08
N ALA A 11 6.98 8.37 -49.59
CA ALA A 11 7.07 7.82 -48.25
C ALA A 11 7.18 8.96 -47.21
N CYS A 12 6.08 9.23 -46.47
CA CYS A 12 6.07 10.13 -45.32
C CYS A 12 6.70 9.40 -44.13
N CYS A 13 7.99 9.63 -43.88
CA CYS A 13 8.64 9.26 -42.62
C CYS A 13 8.13 10.16 -41.52
N LEU A 14 7.19 9.66 -40.68
CA LEU A 14 6.82 10.24 -39.40
C LEU A 14 8.01 10.07 -38.46
N LEU A 15 8.83 11.11 -38.32
CA LEU A 15 9.79 11.27 -37.26
C LEU A 15 8.98 11.47 -35.97
N ALA A 16 8.80 10.42 -35.19
CA ALA A 16 8.38 10.52 -33.81
C ALA A 16 9.53 11.22 -33.05
N GLY A 17 9.44 12.53 -32.92
CA GLY A 17 10.33 13.32 -32.07
C GLY A 17 10.21 12.80 -30.64
N ALA A 18 11.23 12.12 -30.14
CA ALA A 18 11.40 11.88 -28.71
C ALA A 18 11.49 13.25 -28.04
N VAL A 19 10.44 13.62 -27.32
CA VAL A 19 10.50 14.78 -26.40
C VAL A 19 11.53 14.40 -25.33
N GLN A 20 12.74 14.88 -25.51
CA GLN A 20 13.81 14.70 -24.56
C GLN A 20 13.49 15.59 -23.35
N ALA A 21 13.12 14.99 -22.24
CA ALA A 21 12.92 15.73 -20.99
C ALA A 21 14.18 16.52 -20.67
N ALA A 22 14.02 17.76 -20.21
CA ALA A 22 15.17 18.60 -19.80
C ALA A 22 16.00 17.82 -18.75
N PRO A 23 17.34 17.91 -18.81
CA PRO A 23 18.20 17.21 -17.88
C PRO A 23 17.91 17.67 -16.44
N VAL A 24 17.54 16.74 -15.57
CA VAL A 24 17.33 17.01 -14.16
C VAL A 24 18.69 17.11 -13.48
N ALA A 25 18.98 18.24 -12.83
CA ALA A 25 20.22 18.42 -12.07
C ALA A 25 20.05 17.86 -10.64
N VAL A 26 21.10 17.25 -10.12
CA VAL A 26 21.23 16.93 -8.68
C VAL A 26 21.81 18.17 -8.00
N ASP A 27 21.05 18.77 -7.07
CA ASP A 27 21.56 19.84 -6.23
C ASP A 27 22.38 19.25 -5.08
N PRO A 28 23.72 19.45 -5.05
CA PRO A 28 24.59 18.91 -4.01
C PRO A 28 24.34 19.53 -2.62
N ALA A 29 23.59 20.62 -2.54
CA ALA A 29 23.22 21.25 -1.27
C ALA A 29 22.05 20.55 -0.57
N GLN A 30 21.34 19.63 -1.27
CA GLN A 30 20.26 18.85 -0.68
C GLN A 30 20.82 17.85 0.33
N THR A 31 20.19 17.77 1.50
CA THR A 31 20.67 16.93 2.62
C THR A 31 20.58 15.42 2.32
N TYR A 32 19.72 15.01 1.38
CA TYR A 32 19.61 13.64 0.89
C TYR A 32 20.62 13.28 -0.21
N VAL A 33 21.50 14.19 -0.60
CA VAL A 33 22.60 13.91 -1.52
C VAL A 33 23.84 13.55 -0.72
N ASN A 34 24.34 12.33 -0.92
CA ASN A 34 25.54 11.84 -0.26
C ASN A 34 26.81 12.55 -0.76
N ARG A 35 27.91 12.44 -0.01
CA ARG A 35 29.21 13.06 -0.39
C ARG A 35 29.75 12.58 -1.73
N ASP A 36 29.39 11.39 -2.17
CA ASP A 36 29.75 10.80 -3.47
C ASP A 36 28.81 11.22 -4.62
N GLY A 37 27.87 12.14 -4.34
CA GLY A 37 26.90 12.66 -5.30
C GLY A 37 25.71 11.73 -5.57
N THR A 38 25.56 10.63 -4.85
CA THR A 38 24.39 9.75 -4.98
C THR A 38 23.18 10.30 -4.22
N VAL A 39 22.00 10.13 -4.78
CA VAL A 39 20.70 10.47 -4.16
C VAL A 39 20.27 9.33 -3.24
N ALA A 40 20.12 9.60 -1.96
CA ALA A 40 19.73 8.59 -0.98
C ALA A 40 18.23 8.32 -1.01
N ILE A 41 17.86 7.05 -1.00
CA ILE A 41 16.49 6.56 -0.84
C ILE A 41 16.47 5.56 0.32
N VAL A 42 15.62 5.82 1.32
CA VAL A 42 15.45 4.97 2.51
C VAL A 42 13.97 4.60 2.65
N GLY A 43 13.67 3.31 2.80
CA GLY A 43 12.28 2.90 2.88
C GLY A 43 12.03 1.42 3.16
N ASN A 44 10.88 0.97 2.67
CA ASN A 44 10.40 -0.40 2.88
C ASN A 44 11.18 -1.41 2.04
N ASP A 45 11.70 -2.45 2.70
CA ASP A 45 12.46 -3.56 2.10
C ASP A 45 11.69 -4.31 1.01
N GLY A 46 10.39 -4.52 1.18
CA GLY A 46 9.57 -5.14 0.14
C GLY A 46 9.50 -4.35 -1.18
N LEU A 47 9.85 -3.06 -1.18
CA LEU A 47 9.89 -2.22 -2.38
C LEU A 47 11.27 -2.17 -3.06
N GLU A 48 12.27 -2.87 -2.55
CA GLU A 48 13.65 -2.77 -3.06
C GLU A 48 13.73 -3.03 -4.56
N GLU A 49 13.10 -4.09 -5.05
CA GLU A 49 13.10 -4.44 -6.48
C GLU A 49 12.38 -3.38 -7.32
N VAL A 50 11.21 -2.89 -6.88
CA VAL A 50 10.46 -1.83 -7.57
C VAL A 50 11.30 -0.55 -7.67
N ILE A 51 11.89 -0.10 -6.56
CA ILE A 51 12.70 1.12 -6.54
C ILE A 51 13.98 0.95 -7.35
N THR A 52 14.63 -0.23 -7.32
CA THR A 52 15.80 -0.54 -8.14
C THR A 52 15.47 -0.41 -9.63
N GLN A 53 14.36 -0.98 -10.08
CA GLN A 53 13.94 -0.88 -11.49
C GLN A 53 13.53 0.55 -11.88
N LEU A 54 12.85 1.29 -11.00
CA LEU A 54 12.54 2.70 -11.23
C LEU A 54 13.81 3.55 -11.31
N ASN A 55 14.80 3.31 -10.44
CA ASN A 55 16.10 3.98 -10.46
C ASN A 55 16.84 3.71 -11.77
N ALA A 56 16.86 2.45 -12.23
CA ALA A 56 17.46 2.09 -13.50
C ALA A 56 16.76 2.78 -14.68
N LEU A 57 15.42 2.85 -14.64
CA LEU A 57 14.63 3.56 -15.66
C LEU A 57 14.94 5.06 -15.64
N PHE A 58 15.04 5.67 -14.47
CA PHE A 58 15.35 7.09 -14.31
C PHE A 58 16.78 7.43 -14.77
N THR A 59 17.76 6.62 -14.39
CA THR A 59 19.17 6.80 -14.79
C THR A 59 19.36 6.66 -16.29
N ARG A 60 18.59 5.83 -16.99
CA ARG A 60 18.62 5.77 -18.48
C ARG A 60 18.23 7.10 -19.12
N GLN A 61 17.30 7.85 -18.51
CA GLN A 61 16.85 9.15 -19.01
C GLN A 61 17.75 10.30 -18.50
N HIS A 62 18.39 10.12 -17.34
CA HIS A 62 19.22 11.09 -16.64
C HIS A 62 20.53 10.43 -16.18
N PRO A 63 21.50 10.17 -17.09
CA PRO A 63 22.72 9.39 -16.79
C PRO A 63 23.62 9.97 -15.69
N GLN A 64 23.48 11.26 -15.41
CA GLN A 64 24.21 11.96 -14.34
C GLN A 64 23.65 11.68 -12.95
N VAL A 65 22.43 11.11 -12.83
CA VAL A 65 21.80 10.81 -11.55
C VAL A 65 22.08 9.37 -11.16
N ARG A 66 22.64 9.20 -9.95
CA ARG A 66 22.87 7.89 -9.34
C ARG A 66 22.17 7.84 -7.99
N PHE A 67 21.73 6.66 -7.61
CA PHE A 67 20.99 6.45 -6.37
C PHE A 67 21.76 5.54 -5.41
N SER A 68 21.52 5.73 -4.12
CA SER A 68 21.94 4.87 -3.03
C SER A 68 20.70 4.40 -2.27
N LEU A 69 20.54 3.10 -2.11
CA LEU A 69 19.36 2.50 -1.48
C LEU A 69 19.69 1.97 -0.09
N ARG A 70 18.80 2.22 0.87
CA ARG A 70 18.75 1.58 2.19
C ARG A 70 17.30 1.17 2.48
N MET A 71 16.96 -0.06 2.11
CA MET A 71 15.62 -0.60 2.23
C MET A 71 15.54 -1.46 3.51
N GLU A 72 15.38 -0.78 4.67
CA GLU A 72 15.51 -1.35 6.02
C GLU A 72 14.16 -1.59 6.71
N GLY A 73 13.07 -1.57 5.93
CA GLY A 73 11.71 -1.76 6.42
C GLY A 73 10.90 -0.48 6.53
N SER A 74 9.58 -0.64 6.66
CA SER A 74 8.62 0.49 6.68
C SER A 74 8.82 1.45 7.86
N SER A 75 9.55 1.07 8.90
CA SER A 75 9.86 1.93 10.05
C SER A 75 11.04 2.87 9.82
N ALA A 76 11.88 2.63 8.81
CA ALA A 76 13.06 3.45 8.52
C ALA A 76 12.75 4.68 7.64
N GLY A 77 11.81 4.57 6.70
CA GLY A 77 11.55 5.58 5.67
C GLY A 77 11.12 6.93 6.22
N MET A 78 10.10 6.98 7.09
CA MET A 78 9.59 8.25 7.62
C MET A 78 10.58 8.96 8.56
N PRO A 79 11.30 8.29 9.47
CA PRO A 79 12.38 8.90 10.22
C PRO A 79 13.48 9.48 9.32
N ALA A 80 13.88 8.77 8.26
CA ALA A 80 14.87 9.29 7.30
C ALA A 80 14.36 10.52 6.54
N LEU A 81 13.08 10.55 6.14
CA LEU A 81 12.48 11.72 5.50
C LEU A 81 12.41 12.90 6.47
N THR A 82 12.06 12.67 7.72
CA THR A 82 12.02 13.69 8.77
C THR A 82 13.40 14.27 9.06
N ALA A 83 14.44 13.44 8.99
CA ALA A 83 15.83 13.87 9.14
C ALA A 83 16.44 14.49 7.88
N GLY A 84 15.72 14.52 6.75
CA GLY A 84 16.25 14.98 5.46
C GLY A 84 17.30 14.04 4.85
N ALA A 85 17.34 12.78 5.28
CA ALA A 85 18.33 11.78 4.86
C ALA A 85 17.86 10.90 3.68
N THR A 86 16.73 11.22 3.08
CA THR A 86 16.17 10.55 1.90
C THR A 86 15.45 11.55 1.02
N ALA A 87 15.54 11.40 -0.30
CA ALA A 87 14.81 12.24 -1.26
C ALA A 87 13.29 12.05 -1.16
N PHE A 88 12.89 10.83 -0.90
CA PHE A 88 11.50 10.41 -0.61
C PHE A 88 11.52 9.10 0.17
N ALA A 89 10.42 8.78 0.84
CA ALA A 89 10.28 7.55 1.63
C ALA A 89 9.30 6.58 0.96
N PRO A 90 9.76 5.48 0.33
CA PRO A 90 8.90 4.42 -0.19
C PRO A 90 8.27 3.62 0.94
N LEU A 91 6.92 3.59 0.99
CA LEU A 91 6.15 2.83 1.96
C LEU A 91 5.03 2.02 1.30
N THR A 92 4.70 0.88 1.89
CA THR A 92 3.57 0.02 1.50
C THR A 92 2.38 0.15 2.44
N ARG A 93 2.28 1.28 3.12
CA ARG A 93 1.26 1.61 4.12
C ARG A 93 1.08 3.11 4.24
N ASP A 94 0.02 3.52 4.90
CA ASP A 94 -0.10 4.89 5.38
C ASP A 94 0.91 5.18 6.50
N MET A 95 1.27 6.45 6.69
CA MET A 95 2.06 6.86 7.85
C MET A 95 1.39 6.38 9.15
N TRP A 96 2.19 5.86 10.05
CA TRP A 96 1.71 5.63 11.41
C TRP A 96 1.55 6.94 12.17
N PRO A 97 0.70 6.97 13.22
CA PRO A 97 0.49 8.17 14.00
C PRO A 97 1.78 8.78 14.58
N GLY A 98 2.74 7.94 14.98
CA GLY A 98 4.05 8.38 15.46
C GLY A 98 4.89 9.03 14.37
N ASP A 99 4.90 8.47 13.15
CA ASP A 99 5.59 9.06 11.99
C ASP A 99 5.03 10.45 11.67
N GLN A 100 3.69 10.57 11.66
CA GLN A 100 3.01 11.84 11.39
C GLN A 100 3.30 12.89 12.44
N ALA A 101 3.24 12.50 13.73
CA ALA A 101 3.52 13.41 14.83
C ALA A 101 4.96 13.92 14.79
N ALA A 102 5.95 13.04 14.57
CA ALA A 102 7.35 13.40 14.47
C ALA A 102 7.63 14.33 13.29
N PHE A 103 7.07 14.04 12.10
CA PHE A 103 7.24 14.87 10.92
C PHE A 103 6.63 16.27 11.13
N ARG A 104 5.41 16.36 11.69
CA ARG A 104 4.77 17.65 12.02
C ARG A 104 5.55 18.44 13.05
N GLN A 105 6.14 17.78 14.04
CA GLN A 105 6.94 18.45 15.07
C GLN A 105 8.17 19.14 14.47
N VAL A 106 8.78 18.53 13.44
CA VAL A 106 9.97 19.10 12.78
C VAL A 106 9.59 20.19 11.77
N PHE A 107 8.57 19.96 10.93
CA PHE A 107 8.27 20.80 9.79
C PHE A 107 7.04 21.69 9.93
N GLY A 108 6.15 21.42 10.87
CA GLY A 108 4.89 22.17 11.05
C GLY A 108 3.77 21.79 10.07
N TYR A 109 3.98 20.82 9.19
CA TYR A 109 3.00 20.34 8.21
C TYR A 109 3.17 18.83 7.99
N ASP A 110 2.25 18.21 7.23
CA ASP A 110 2.33 16.78 6.90
C ASP A 110 3.20 16.50 5.69
N ALA A 111 3.87 15.34 5.69
CA ALA A 111 4.49 14.80 4.49
C ALA A 111 3.42 14.51 3.42
N THR A 112 3.76 14.75 2.16
CA THR A 112 2.84 14.54 1.04
C THR A 112 3.03 13.13 0.47
N PRO A 113 2.00 12.24 0.49
CA PRO A 113 2.07 10.96 -0.18
C PRO A 113 1.80 11.12 -1.68
N VAL A 114 2.51 10.36 -2.50
CA VAL A 114 2.18 10.13 -3.91
C VAL A 114 2.02 8.63 -4.09
N ARG A 115 0.81 8.19 -4.40
CA ARG A 115 0.50 6.78 -4.57
C ARG A 115 0.97 6.32 -5.96
N ILE A 116 1.69 5.20 -6.00
CA ILE A 116 2.22 4.61 -7.24
C ILE A 116 1.64 3.23 -7.54
N GLY A 117 0.94 2.61 -6.59
CA GLY A 117 0.34 1.29 -6.74
C GLY A 117 -0.46 0.87 -5.53
N TYR A 118 -0.89 -0.41 -5.53
CA TYR A 118 -1.56 -1.04 -4.40
C TYR A 118 -0.69 -2.14 -3.80
N ASN A 119 -0.78 -2.29 -2.49
CA ASN A 119 0.02 -3.24 -1.73
C ASN A 119 -0.64 -4.62 -1.73
N GLY A 120 -0.35 -5.39 -2.75
CA GLY A 120 -0.66 -6.80 -2.82
C GLY A 120 -2.11 -7.17 -3.07
N HIS A 121 -2.28 -8.44 -3.36
CA HIS A 121 -3.55 -9.13 -3.50
C HIS A 121 -3.39 -10.57 -2.97
N GLY A 122 -4.47 -11.32 -2.74
CA GLY A 122 -4.33 -12.69 -2.27
C GLY A 122 -5.63 -13.31 -1.73
N PRO A 123 -5.56 -14.41 -0.99
CA PRO A 123 -4.33 -15.15 -0.61
C PRO A 123 -3.67 -15.86 -1.80
N ARG A 124 -2.32 -15.88 -1.82
CA ARG A 124 -1.51 -16.49 -2.90
C ARG A 124 -0.38 -17.35 -2.29
N PRO A 125 -0.64 -18.61 -1.94
CA PRO A 125 0.44 -19.48 -1.45
C PRO A 125 1.54 -19.71 -2.52
N PRO A 126 2.84 -19.59 -2.18
CA PRO A 126 3.41 -19.30 -0.85
C PRO A 126 3.64 -17.80 -0.58
N ALA A 127 3.15 -16.91 -1.43
CA ALA A 127 3.38 -15.48 -1.35
C ALA A 127 2.60 -14.80 -0.21
N LYS A 128 2.94 -13.55 0.11
CA LYS A 128 2.30 -12.76 1.15
C LYS A 128 0.86 -12.37 0.79
N THR A 129 0.00 -12.40 1.79
CA THR A 129 -1.38 -11.92 1.69
C THR A 129 -1.47 -10.49 2.23
N PRO A 130 -2.11 -9.55 1.52
CA PRO A 130 -2.33 -8.19 2.00
C PRO A 130 -3.21 -8.17 3.26
N PRO A 131 -3.45 -7.01 3.89
CA PRO A 131 -4.35 -6.91 5.03
C PRO A 131 -5.71 -7.56 4.74
N ALA A 132 -6.08 -8.52 5.58
CA ALA A 132 -7.31 -9.30 5.43
C ALA A 132 -7.88 -9.72 6.78
N VAL A 133 -9.17 -10.09 6.78
CA VAL A 133 -9.85 -10.70 7.92
C VAL A 133 -9.77 -12.20 7.79
N TYR A 134 -9.33 -12.87 8.84
CA TYR A 134 -9.17 -14.32 8.91
C TYR A 134 -10.14 -14.90 9.92
N VAL A 135 -10.84 -15.97 9.56
CA VAL A 135 -11.73 -16.75 10.42
C VAL A 135 -11.46 -18.22 10.24
N HIS A 136 -11.89 -19.03 11.21
CA HIS A 136 -11.89 -20.49 11.04
C HIS A 136 -12.73 -20.88 9.83
N ARG A 137 -12.35 -21.96 9.12
CA ARG A 137 -13.03 -22.42 7.90
C ARG A 137 -14.53 -22.65 8.08
N ASP A 138 -14.95 -23.12 9.27
CA ASP A 138 -16.34 -23.42 9.59
C ASP A 138 -17.17 -22.18 9.93
N ASN A 139 -16.59 -20.99 9.95
CA ASN A 139 -17.34 -19.77 10.24
C ASN A 139 -18.44 -19.58 9.18
N PRO A 140 -19.72 -19.40 9.58
CA PRO A 140 -20.85 -19.39 8.64
C PRO A 140 -21.05 -18.06 7.92
N LEU A 141 -20.37 -16.98 8.32
CA LEU A 141 -20.62 -15.65 7.76
C LEU A 141 -20.15 -15.55 6.31
N ALA A 142 -20.94 -14.90 5.47
CA ALA A 142 -20.53 -14.55 4.11
C ALA A 142 -19.53 -13.38 4.06
N GLY A 143 -19.56 -12.49 5.05
CA GLY A 143 -18.68 -11.32 5.13
C GLY A 143 -19.04 -10.45 6.32
N LEU A 144 -18.26 -9.35 6.51
CA LEU A 144 -18.52 -8.30 7.49
C LEU A 144 -18.46 -6.92 6.81
N THR A 145 -19.16 -5.95 7.37
CA THR A 145 -18.90 -4.54 7.04
C THR A 145 -17.70 -4.02 7.82
N MET A 146 -17.09 -2.93 7.35
CA MET A 146 -16.01 -2.25 8.09
C MET A 146 -16.49 -1.73 9.45
N GLU A 147 -17.77 -1.36 9.56
CA GLU A 147 -18.39 -0.98 10.83
C GLU A 147 -18.44 -2.17 11.80
N GLN A 148 -18.99 -3.31 11.37
CA GLN A 148 -19.02 -4.54 12.18
C GLN A 148 -17.63 -5.00 12.60
N LEU A 149 -16.65 -4.88 11.70
CA LEU A 149 -15.25 -5.18 12.02
C LEU A 149 -14.75 -4.29 13.16
N GLY A 150 -15.01 -2.98 13.09
CA GLY A 150 -14.68 -2.04 14.16
C GLY A 150 -15.38 -2.34 15.49
N GLN A 151 -16.66 -2.77 15.46
CA GLN A 151 -17.42 -3.15 16.63
C GLN A 151 -16.88 -4.43 17.33
N VAL A 152 -16.31 -5.36 16.55
CA VAL A 152 -15.69 -6.59 17.08
C VAL A 152 -14.34 -6.30 17.73
N PHE A 153 -13.50 -5.49 17.08
CA PHE A 153 -12.10 -5.32 17.48
C PHE A 153 -11.88 -4.18 18.46
N THR A 154 -12.81 -3.22 18.61
CA THR A 154 -12.62 -2.05 19.45
C THR A 154 -13.76 -1.85 20.44
N ALA A 155 -13.49 -1.14 21.53
CA ALA A 155 -14.50 -0.77 22.54
C ALA A 155 -15.06 0.63 22.26
N GLY A 156 -16.33 0.84 22.62
CA GLY A 156 -17.01 2.13 22.50
C GLY A 156 -17.43 2.47 21.06
N ALA A 157 -17.82 1.49 20.28
CA ALA A 157 -18.37 1.72 18.96
C ALA A 157 -19.72 2.47 19.03
N PRO A 158 -19.98 3.48 18.18
CA PRO A 158 -21.23 4.27 18.24
C PRO A 158 -22.51 3.43 18.12
N ALA A 159 -22.48 2.38 17.32
CA ALA A 159 -23.61 1.45 17.14
C ALA A 159 -23.58 0.26 18.13
N GLY A 160 -22.73 0.32 19.17
CA GLY A 160 -22.55 -0.73 20.17
C GLY A 160 -21.43 -1.70 19.82
N ASP A 161 -20.85 -2.29 20.86
CA ASP A 161 -19.79 -3.30 20.72
C ASP A 161 -20.40 -4.68 20.43
N VAL A 162 -19.67 -5.51 19.69
CA VAL A 162 -20.09 -6.86 19.28
C VAL A 162 -19.21 -7.90 19.97
N HIS A 163 -19.85 -8.81 20.69
CA HIS A 163 -19.17 -9.84 21.49
C HIS A 163 -19.61 -11.28 21.12
N LEU A 164 -20.75 -11.42 20.45
CA LEU A 164 -21.33 -12.72 20.08
C LEU A 164 -21.46 -12.83 18.57
N TRP A 165 -21.24 -14.03 18.05
CA TRP A 165 -21.43 -14.33 16.62
C TRP A 165 -22.85 -14.09 16.15
N SER A 166 -23.87 -14.28 17.02
CA SER A 166 -25.27 -14.00 16.71
C SER A 166 -25.56 -12.53 16.40
N GLN A 167 -24.81 -11.59 16.99
CA GLN A 167 -24.93 -10.15 16.70
C GLN A 167 -24.50 -9.80 15.26
N LEU A 168 -23.73 -10.70 14.64
CA LEU A 168 -23.31 -10.61 13.24
C LEU A 168 -24.17 -11.45 12.29
N GLY A 169 -25.27 -12.05 12.81
CA GLY A 169 -26.21 -12.85 12.02
C GLY A 169 -25.89 -14.36 11.97
N ALA A 170 -24.90 -14.84 12.71
CA ALA A 170 -24.67 -16.28 12.82
C ALA A 170 -25.78 -16.96 13.65
N THR A 171 -26.22 -18.13 13.21
CA THR A 171 -27.36 -18.85 13.78
C THR A 171 -26.96 -20.25 14.27
N GLY A 172 -27.94 -21.00 14.83
CA GLY A 172 -27.73 -22.37 15.28
C GLY A 172 -26.74 -22.47 16.44
N GLU A 173 -25.77 -23.35 16.35
CA GLU A 173 -24.72 -23.55 17.36
C GLU A 173 -23.85 -22.31 17.63
N TRP A 174 -23.81 -21.34 16.70
CA TRP A 174 -23.07 -20.11 16.81
C TRP A 174 -23.77 -19.04 17.65
N THR A 175 -25.09 -19.16 17.86
CA THR A 175 -25.89 -18.16 18.57
C THR A 175 -25.33 -17.77 19.95
N PRO A 176 -24.98 -18.72 20.85
CA PRO A 176 -24.47 -18.41 22.18
C PRO A 176 -22.96 -18.17 22.20
N ARG A 177 -22.25 -18.23 21.05
CA ARG A 177 -20.80 -18.25 21.03
C ARG A 177 -20.23 -16.85 21.06
N ARG A 178 -19.24 -16.66 21.95
CA ARG A 178 -18.43 -15.45 21.97
C ARG A 178 -17.47 -15.41 20.80
N ILE A 179 -17.16 -14.19 20.35
CA ILE A 179 -16.12 -13.92 19.38
C ILE A 179 -14.79 -13.85 20.13
N HIS A 180 -13.78 -14.59 19.67
CA HIS A 180 -12.41 -14.49 20.17
C HIS A 180 -11.59 -13.69 19.15
N ALA A 181 -11.30 -12.44 19.48
CA ALA A 181 -10.60 -11.53 18.59
C ALA A 181 -9.08 -11.60 18.83
N TYR A 182 -8.34 -12.08 17.83
CA TYR A 182 -6.88 -12.21 17.87
C TYR A 182 -6.20 -11.14 17.01
N GLY A 183 -5.02 -10.68 17.42
CA GLY A 183 -4.23 -9.77 16.62
C GLY A 183 -2.84 -9.51 17.17
N LEU A 184 -2.16 -8.52 16.60
CA LEU A 184 -0.84 -8.10 17.05
C LEU A 184 -0.95 -7.07 18.19
N ARG A 185 0.15 -6.84 18.87
CA ARG A 185 0.24 -5.84 19.95
C ARG A 185 -0.03 -4.43 19.44
N ASP A 186 -0.64 -3.60 20.30
CA ASP A 186 -0.83 -2.15 20.07
C ASP A 186 0.43 -1.38 20.53
N ASP A 187 1.51 -1.56 19.76
CA ASP A 187 2.86 -1.08 20.10
C ASP A 187 3.43 -0.05 19.10
N GLY A 188 2.55 0.63 18.36
CA GLY A 188 2.93 1.59 17.34
C GLY A 188 3.05 0.99 15.92
N GLY A 189 2.92 -0.35 15.79
CA GLY A 189 3.02 -1.07 14.53
C GLY A 189 1.70 -1.21 13.77
N PHE A 190 1.54 -2.37 13.09
CA PHE A 190 0.38 -2.64 12.22
C PHE A 190 -0.97 -2.50 12.93
N ALA A 191 -1.12 -3.09 14.12
CA ALA A 191 -2.37 -3.05 14.86
C ALA A 191 -2.76 -1.62 15.24
N THR A 192 -1.79 -0.82 15.73
CA THR A 192 -1.97 0.61 16.03
C THR A 192 -2.38 1.39 14.78
N GLY A 193 -1.67 1.20 13.67
CA GLY A 193 -1.95 1.87 12.40
C GLY A 193 -3.36 1.54 11.89
N LEU A 194 -3.75 0.26 11.90
CA LEU A 194 -5.08 -0.18 11.50
C LEU A 194 -6.17 0.46 12.37
N ARG A 195 -6.00 0.42 13.69
CA ARG A 195 -6.93 0.99 14.67
C ARG A 195 -7.13 2.49 14.42
N HIS A 196 -6.06 3.22 14.17
CA HIS A 196 -6.12 4.66 13.89
C HIS A 196 -6.75 4.97 12.53
N ALA A 197 -6.40 4.21 11.49
CA ALA A 197 -6.85 4.48 10.13
C ALA A 197 -8.28 3.98 9.86
N ARG A 198 -8.71 2.89 10.50
CA ARG A 198 -9.95 2.18 10.14
C ARG A 198 -10.98 2.09 11.26
N PHE A 199 -10.57 2.21 12.53
CA PHE A 199 -11.46 1.99 13.68
C PHE A 199 -11.66 3.25 14.56
N GLY A 200 -11.49 4.44 13.99
CA GLY A 200 -11.76 5.71 14.67
C GLY A 200 -10.90 5.98 15.91
N LYS A 201 -9.71 5.41 15.97
CA LYS A 201 -8.75 5.54 17.11
C LYS A 201 -9.26 4.95 18.43
N ARG A 202 -10.38 4.21 18.44
CA ARG A 202 -10.92 3.59 19.64
C ARG A 202 -9.94 2.56 20.21
N PRO A 203 -9.89 2.34 21.55
CA PRO A 203 -9.07 1.29 22.16
C PRO A 203 -9.51 -0.08 21.65
N PHE A 204 -8.61 -1.06 21.65
CA PHE A 204 -9.00 -2.44 21.40
C PHE A 204 -9.98 -2.94 22.44
N ALA A 205 -10.90 -3.82 22.03
CA ALA A 205 -11.89 -4.41 22.91
C ALA A 205 -11.24 -5.28 24.00
N ALA A 206 -11.91 -5.44 25.14
CA ALA A 206 -11.38 -6.23 26.27
C ALA A 206 -11.12 -7.70 25.90
N GLN A 207 -11.88 -8.26 24.92
CA GLN A 207 -11.69 -9.61 24.39
C GLN A 207 -10.61 -9.72 23.31
N TYR A 208 -9.92 -8.63 22.98
CA TYR A 208 -8.82 -8.67 22.00
C TYR A 208 -7.57 -9.28 22.65
N GLU A 209 -7.14 -10.42 22.10
CA GLU A 209 -5.94 -11.10 22.52
C GLU A 209 -4.77 -10.77 21.60
N ALA A 210 -3.77 -10.08 22.16
CA ALA A 210 -2.58 -9.67 21.43
C ALA A 210 -1.50 -10.77 21.47
N LEU A 211 -1.13 -11.27 20.31
CA LEU A 211 -0.13 -12.33 20.15
C LEU A 211 1.19 -11.79 19.59
N ALA A 212 2.26 -12.56 19.77
CA ALA A 212 3.62 -12.11 19.52
C ALA A 212 3.97 -12.01 18.02
N SER A 213 3.29 -12.76 17.14
CA SER A 213 3.60 -12.80 15.70
C SER A 213 2.37 -13.09 14.85
N ARG A 214 2.45 -12.77 13.56
CA ARG A 214 1.41 -13.09 12.56
C ARG A 214 1.12 -14.59 12.52
N ASP A 215 2.15 -15.41 12.55
CA ASP A 215 2.01 -16.88 12.55
C ASP A 215 1.29 -17.39 13.79
N ALA A 216 1.57 -16.79 14.96
CA ALA A 216 0.87 -17.14 16.19
C ALA A 216 -0.63 -16.81 16.09
N VAL A 217 -0.97 -15.66 15.51
CA VAL A 217 -2.38 -15.25 15.32
C VAL A 217 -3.10 -16.19 14.35
N ILE A 218 -2.49 -16.52 13.20
CA ILE A 218 -3.11 -17.45 12.24
C ILE A 218 -3.30 -18.84 12.86
N ARG A 219 -2.31 -19.35 13.62
CA ARG A 219 -2.45 -20.63 14.34
C ARG A 219 -3.56 -20.58 15.38
N ALA A 220 -3.72 -19.45 16.10
CA ALA A 220 -4.82 -19.30 17.05
C ALA A 220 -6.19 -19.38 16.36
N VAL A 221 -6.37 -18.69 15.23
CA VAL A 221 -7.60 -18.75 14.43
C VAL A 221 -7.83 -20.17 13.87
N ALA A 222 -6.78 -20.87 13.45
CA ALA A 222 -6.88 -22.23 12.93
C ALA A 222 -7.30 -23.25 14.02
N ALA A 223 -6.90 -23.01 15.27
CA ALA A 223 -7.20 -23.88 16.41
C ALA A 223 -8.52 -23.50 17.12
N ASP A 224 -9.06 -22.32 16.86
CA ASP A 224 -10.26 -21.79 17.52
C ASP A 224 -11.37 -21.53 16.50
N ARG A 225 -12.38 -22.38 16.53
CA ARG A 225 -13.55 -22.29 15.66
C ARG A 225 -14.28 -20.94 15.74
N TYR A 226 -14.19 -20.26 16.89
CA TYR A 226 -14.83 -18.97 17.15
C TYR A 226 -13.87 -17.78 17.05
N GLY A 227 -12.68 -18.03 16.52
CA GLY A 227 -11.63 -17.04 16.33
C GLY A 227 -11.85 -16.15 15.12
N ILE A 228 -11.42 -14.90 15.24
CA ILE A 228 -11.32 -13.91 14.16
C ILE A 228 -10.05 -13.10 14.32
N ALA A 229 -9.38 -12.74 13.21
CA ALA A 229 -8.23 -11.88 13.23
C ALA A 229 -8.23 -10.89 12.06
N VAL A 230 -7.56 -9.74 12.23
CA VAL A 230 -7.18 -8.84 11.13
C VAL A 230 -5.67 -8.73 11.09
N LEU A 231 -5.07 -9.14 9.99
CA LEU A 231 -3.63 -9.15 9.78
C LEU A 231 -3.28 -8.69 8.38
N GLY A 232 -2.07 -8.18 8.21
CA GLY A 232 -1.47 -7.91 6.90
C GLY A 232 -0.12 -8.58 6.76
N TRP A 233 0.28 -8.81 5.51
CA TRP A 233 1.55 -9.42 5.12
C TRP A 233 1.81 -10.78 5.77
N VAL A 234 0.77 -11.59 5.77
CA VAL A 234 0.84 -12.97 6.25
C VAL A 234 1.37 -13.86 5.13
N ASN A 235 2.42 -14.63 5.39
CA ASN A 235 2.82 -15.71 4.50
C ASN A 235 1.68 -16.72 4.40
N ALA A 236 1.33 -17.12 3.19
CA ALA A 236 0.22 -18.02 2.98
C ALA A 236 0.49 -19.47 3.49
N ALA A 237 1.75 -19.83 3.74
CA ALA A 237 2.10 -21.16 4.27
C ALA A 237 1.44 -21.51 5.62
N PRO A 238 1.26 -20.58 6.60
CA PRO A 238 0.47 -20.83 7.80
C PRO A 238 -1.04 -20.79 7.59
N ILE A 239 -1.53 -20.28 6.44
CA ILE A 239 -2.96 -20.31 6.10
C ILE A 239 -3.28 -21.72 5.67
N SER A 240 -3.65 -22.54 6.67
CA SER A 240 -4.02 -23.94 6.47
C SER A 240 -5.44 -24.05 5.92
N ASP A 241 -5.87 -25.28 5.60
CA ASP A 241 -7.26 -25.60 5.27
C ASP A 241 -8.25 -25.25 6.39
N GLN A 242 -7.77 -24.91 7.59
CA GLN A 242 -8.59 -24.53 8.74
C GLN A 242 -8.90 -23.04 8.80
N VAL A 243 -8.26 -22.20 7.98
CA VAL A 243 -8.44 -20.74 7.98
C VAL A 243 -8.87 -20.26 6.60
N ARG A 244 -9.83 -19.36 6.58
CA ARG A 244 -10.23 -18.65 5.35
C ARG A 244 -10.24 -17.15 5.53
N VAL A 245 -10.07 -16.43 4.43
CA VAL A 245 -10.28 -14.98 4.38
C VAL A 245 -11.79 -14.71 4.32
N LEU A 246 -12.25 -13.80 5.19
CA LEU A 246 -13.63 -13.34 5.23
C LEU A 246 -13.76 -12.07 4.38
N PRO A 247 -14.62 -12.04 3.35
CA PRO A 247 -14.86 -10.85 2.54
C PRO A 247 -15.43 -9.68 3.34
N LEU A 248 -15.19 -8.46 2.85
CA LEU A 248 -15.61 -7.22 3.50
C LEU A 248 -16.46 -6.35 2.59
N ALA A 249 -17.45 -5.67 3.19
CA ALA A 249 -18.18 -4.57 2.57
C ALA A 249 -17.75 -3.24 3.18
N ALA A 250 -17.62 -2.20 2.37
CA ALA A 250 -17.26 -0.86 2.83
C ALA A 250 -18.34 -0.28 3.78
N THR A 251 -19.61 -0.50 3.45
CA THR A 251 -20.78 0.00 4.19
C THR A 251 -21.88 -1.07 4.26
N PRO A 252 -22.85 -0.95 5.18
CA PRO A 252 -24.02 -1.82 5.21
C PRO A 252 -24.76 -1.82 3.87
N GLY A 253 -25.12 -3.00 3.36
CA GLY A 253 -25.82 -3.20 2.09
C GLY A 253 -24.92 -3.16 0.84
N ALA A 254 -23.65 -2.81 0.95
CA ALA A 254 -22.68 -2.92 -0.15
C ALA A 254 -22.28 -4.40 -0.36
N PRO A 255 -21.83 -4.76 -1.58
CA PRO A 255 -21.29 -6.08 -1.86
C PRO A 255 -20.07 -6.40 -1.00
N TYR A 256 -19.91 -7.68 -0.68
CA TYR A 256 -18.70 -8.20 -0.02
C TYR A 256 -17.60 -8.49 -1.03
N TYR A 257 -16.40 -7.99 -0.77
CA TYR A 257 -15.23 -8.19 -1.60
C TYR A 257 -14.08 -8.83 -0.82
N GLY A 258 -13.39 -9.77 -1.45
CA GLY A 258 -12.12 -10.32 -0.97
C GLY A 258 -10.93 -9.49 -1.49
N PRO A 259 -9.70 -9.79 -1.04
CA PRO A 259 -8.49 -9.11 -1.48
C PRO A 259 -7.95 -9.65 -2.81
N ASP A 260 -8.81 -10.13 -3.72
CA ASP A 260 -8.38 -10.60 -5.03
C ASP A 260 -7.91 -9.43 -5.94
N LYS A 261 -7.14 -9.77 -6.97
CA LYS A 261 -6.53 -8.81 -7.89
C LYS A 261 -7.53 -7.82 -8.50
N ALA A 262 -8.69 -8.31 -8.93
CA ALA A 262 -9.69 -7.48 -9.60
C ALA A 262 -10.31 -6.48 -8.64
N THR A 263 -10.70 -6.93 -7.45
CA THR A 263 -11.34 -6.08 -6.43
C THR A 263 -10.38 -5.07 -5.82
N VAL A 264 -9.10 -5.43 -5.65
CA VAL A 264 -8.06 -4.48 -5.19
C VAL A 264 -7.82 -3.40 -6.24
N ARG A 265 -7.65 -3.76 -7.52
CA ARG A 265 -7.45 -2.79 -8.61
C ARG A 265 -8.66 -1.88 -8.82
N ALA A 266 -9.87 -2.39 -8.61
CA ALA A 266 -11.10 -1.59 -8.69
C ALA A 266 -11.31 -0.67 -7.48
N GLY A 267 -10.48 -0.76 -6.43
CA GLY A 267 -10.64 -0.01 -5.18
C GLY A 267 -11.83 -0.47 -4.32
N ASN A 268 -12.38 -1.65 -4.61
CA ASN A 268 -13.58 -2.17 -3.95
C ASN A 268 -13.26 -2.89 -2.62
N TYR A 269 -12.03 -3.40 -2.46
CA TYR A 269 -11.65 -4.08 -1.23
C TYR A 269 -11.31 -3.07 -0.11
N PRO A 270 -12.04 -3.03 1.01
CA PRO A 270 -11.95 -1.95 1.99
C PRO A 270 -10.62 -1.85 2.76
N LEU A 271 -9.84 -2.94 2.82
CA LEU A 271 -8.52 -2.97 3.46
C LEU A 271 -7.36 -2.84 2.46
N THR A 272 -7.63 -2.47 1.22
CA THR A 272 -6.57 -2.16 0.27
C THR A 272 -5.64 -1.08 0.83
N MET A 273 -4.33 -1.36 0.80
CA MET A 273 -3.28 -0.44 1.23
C MET A 273 -2.55 0.12 0.01
N PRO A 274 -2.13 1.38 0.05
CA PRO A 274 -1.38 1.98 -1.06
C PRO A 274 0.11 1.62 -1.00
N VAL A 275 0.75 1.57 -2.17
CA VAL A 275 2.19 1.78 -2.32
C VAL A 275 2.42 3.26 -2.56
N GLN A 276 3.17 3.92 -1.68
CA GLN A 276 3.33 5.38 -1.68
C GLN A 276 4.79 5.80 -1.58
N LEU A 277 5.11 6.91 -2.24
CA LEU A 277 6.35 7.65 -2.05
C LEU A 277 6.01 8.92 -1.27
N TYR A 278 6.43 9.01 -0.01
CA TYR A 278 6.24 10.21 0.80
C TYR A 278 7.33 11.22 0.54
N VAL A 279 6.96 12.47 0.35
CA VAL A 279 7.88 13.58 0.09
C VAL A 279 7.71 14.71 1.11
N ASN A 280 8.82 15.40 1.38
CA ASN A 280 8.80 16.62 2.15
C ASN A 280 8.54 17.80 1.20
N ARG A 281 7.34 18.37 1.25
CA ARG A 281 6.95 19.54 0.47
C ARG A 281 6.28 20.56 1.38
N ALA A 282 6.91 21.69 1.59
CA ALA A 282 6.34 22.80 2.35
C ALA A 282 5.11 23.38 1.63
N PRO A 283 4.03 23.73 2.35
CA PRO A 283 2.85 24.36 1.74
C PRO A 283 3.22 25.61 0.92
N GLY A 284 2.65 25.71 -0.27
CA GLY A 284 2.90 26.83 -1.18
C GLY A 284 4.29 26.85 -1.85
N LYS A 285 5.15 25.85 -1.60
CA LYS A 285 6.43 25.71 -2.31
C LYS A 285 6.34 24.64 -3.39
N ALA A 286 7.08 24.79 -4.46
CA ALA A 286 7.25 23.74 -5.47
C ALA A 286 8.00 22.56 -4.87
N LEU A 287 7.66 21.37 -5.34
CA LEU A 287 8.44 20.17 -5.04
C LEU A 287 9.83 20.26 -5.70
N ASP A 288 10.83 19.67 -5.06
CA ASP A 288 12.16 19.53 -5.65
C ASP A 288 12.08 18.96 -7.07
N PRO A 289 12.74 19.57 -8.08
CA PRO A 289 12.61 19.17 -9.48
C PRO A 289 13.03 17.72 -9.75
N LEU A 290 14.07 17.20 -9.07
CA LEU A 290 14.52 15.81 -9.19
C LEU A 290 13.47 14.86 -8.65
N VAL A 291 12.95 15.15 -7.46
CA VAL A 291 11.91 14.35 -6.81
C VAL A 291 10.63 14.37 -7.66
N LYS A 292 10.23 15.54 -8.17
CA LYS A 292 9.06 15.66 -9.06
C LYS A 292 9.20 14.83 -10.32
N ALA A 293 10.34 14.91 -11.00
CA ALA A 293 10.62 14.13 -12.22
C ALA A 293 10.60 12.62 -11.94
N TYR A 294 11.14 12.17 -10.80
CA TYR A 294 11.11 10.77 -10.40
C TYR A 294 9.66 10.28 -10.17
N LEU A 295 8.85 11.05 -9.46
CA LEU A 295 7.45 10.72 -9.22
C LEU A 295 6.64 10.71 -10.52
N GLN A 296 6.90 11.65 -11.43
CA GLN A 296 6.30 11.66 -12.77
C GLN A 296 6.65 10.37 -13.51
N LEU A 297 7.93 9.96 -13.51
CA LEU A 297 8.37 8.70 -14.13
C LEU A 297 7.62 7.48 -13.54
N ALA A 298 7.49 7.40 -12.22
CA ALA A 298 6.78 6.30 -11.57
C ALA A 298 5.30 6.21 -11.99
N LEU A 299 4.68 7.35 -12.33
CA LEU A 299 3.29 7.43 -12.81
C LEU A 299 3.17 7.34 -14.35
N LEU A 300 4.26 7.30 -15.11
CA LEU A 300 4.22 7.02 -16.56
C LEU A 300 3.92 5.54 -16.84
N PRO A 301 3.50 5.18 -18.07
CA PRO A 301 3.25 3.79 -18.43
C PRO A 301 4.42 2.85 -18.13
N GLN A 302 5.67 3.30 -18.34
CA GLN A 302 6.87 2.50 -18.06
C GLN A 302 7.07 2.25 -16.56
N GLY A 303 6.78 3.25 -15.70
CA GLY A 303 6.82 3.11 -14.25
C GLY A 303 5.72 2.18 -13.74
N GLN A 304 4.51 2.30 -14.27
CA GLN A 304 3.39 1.43 -13.93
C GLN A 304 3.60 -0.02 -14.41
N ALA A 305 4.30 -0.23 -15.53
CA ALA A 305 4.68 -1.56 -16.01
C ALA A 305 5.65 -2.28 -15.05
N ILE A 306 6.50 -1.55 -14.31
CA ILE A 306 7.36 -2.12 -13.27
C ILE A 306 6.51 -2.71 -12.14
N LEU A 307 5.47 -2.00 -11.69
CA LEU A 307 4.54 -2.50 -10.69
C LEU A 307 3.68 -3.65 -11.21
N ASP A 308 3.26 -3.56 -12.47
CA ASP A 308 2.49 -4.64 -13.12
C ASP A 308 3.28 -5.95 -13.18
N ALA A 309 4.58 -5.89 -13.40
CA ALA A 309 5.47 -7.06 -13.39
C ALA A 309 5.62 -7.70 -11.99
N GLN A 310 5.28 -6.99 -10.91
CA GLN A 310 5.38 -7.50 -9.53
C GLN A 310 4.16 -8.30 -9.07
N GLN A 311 3.13 -8.45 -9.88
CA GLN A 311 1.86 -9.08 -9.47
C GLN A 311 2.03 -10.52 -8.96
N GLU A 312 2.98 -11.26 -9.52
CA GLU A 312 3.26 -12.65 -9.13
C GLU A 312 4.49 -12.78 -8.22
N SER A 313 5.09 -11.66 -7.81
CA SER A 313 6.18 -11.66 -6.82
C SER A 313 5.66 -12.02 -5.42
N GLU A 314 6.56 -12.19 -4.46
CA GLU A 314 6.20 -12.45 -3.06
C GLU A 314 5.25 -11.38 -2.50
N GLU A 315 5.49 -10.11 -2.80
CA GLU A 315 4.69 -8.98 -2.32
C GLU A 315 3.37 -8.82 -3.08
N GLY A 316 3.35 -9.10 -4.39
CA GLY A 316 2.16 -9.06 -5.23
C GLY A 316 1.62 -7.66 -5.48
N TYR A 317 2.48 -6.68 -5.64
CA TYR A 317 2.06 -5.30 -5.92
C TYR A 317 1.27 -5.21 -7.21
N LEU A 318 0.33 -4.25 -7.24
CA LEU A 318 -0.49 -3.97 -8.42
C LEU A 318 -0.31 -2.52 -8.85
N PRO A 319 -0.32 -2.25 -10.17
CA PRO A 319 -0.35 -0.88 -10.69
C PRO A 319 -1.67 -0.19 -10.34
N LEU A 320 -1.67 1.13 -10.37
CA LEU A 320 -2.87 1.94 -10.16
C LEU A 320 -3.95 1.63 -11.22
N SER A 321 -5.21 1.75 -10.83
CA SER A 321 -6.32 1.86 -11.78
C SER A 321 -6.15 3.13 -12.62
N GLU A 322 -6.78 3.19 -13.79
CA GLU A 322 -6.72 4.38 -14.64
C GLU A 322 -7.24 5.63 -13.92
N THR A 323 -8.33 5.49 -13.16
CA THR A 323 -8.92 6.58 -12.37
C THR A 323 -7.95 7.11 -11.32
N ASP A 324 -7.32 6.21 -10.55
CA ASP A 324 -6.38 6.60 -9.50
C ASP A 324 -5.08 7.17 -10.09
N LEU A 325 -4.62 6.61 -11.20
CA LEU A 325 -3.44 7.10 -11.92
C LEU A 325 -3.64 8.54 -12.40
N LEU A 326 -4.80 8.84 -12.99
CA LEU A 326 -5.15 10.19 -13.40
C LEU A 326 -5.27 11.15 -12.21
N ALA A 327 -5.81 10.69 -11.09
CA ALA A 327 -5.91 11.50 -9.87
C ALA A 327 -4.53 11.84 -9.30
N GLU A 328 -3.62 10.85 -9.21
CA GLU A 328 -2.27 11.07 -8.69
C GLU A 328 -1.42 11.96 -9.62
N ARG A 329 -1.57 11.84 -10.95
CA ARG A 329 -0.92 12.74 -11.90
C ARG A 329 -1.36 14.19 -11.71
N ARG A 330 -2.69 14.46 -11.64
CA ARG A 330 -3.21 15.82 -11.39
C ARG A 330 -2.71 16.39 -10.07
N LYS A 331 -2.68 15.56 -9.02
CA LYS A 331 -2.13 15.94 -7.73
C LYS A 331 -0.64 16.32 -7.84
N LEU A 332 0.16 15.50 -8.52
CA LEU A 332 1.59 15.77 -8.71
C LEU A 332 1.85 17.01 -9.55
N ASP A 333 1.02 17.31 -10.55
CA ASP A 333 1.13 18.51 -11.36
C ASP A 333 0.92 19.79 -10.53
N ALA A 334 0.08 19.71 -9.49
CA ALA A 334 -0.19 20.80 -8.54
C ALA A 334 0.89 20.96 -7.43
N LEU A 335 1.83 20.01 -7.32
CA LEU A 335 2.97 20.07 -6.38
C LEU A 335 4.18 20.75 -7.01
#